data_8c654a75955463a74bb2f72a3da712e4
#
_entry.id   8c654a75955463a74bb2f72a3da712e4
#
_cell.length_a   1.000
_cell.length_b   1.000
_cell.length_c   1.000
_cell.angle_alpha   90.00
_cell.angle_beta   90.00
_cell.angle_gamma   90.00
#
_symmetry.space_group_name_H-M   'P 1'
#
loop_
_entity.id
_entity.type
_entity.pdbx_description
1 polymer ?
#
loop_
_entity_poly.entity_id
_entity_poly.type
_entity_poly.pdbx_seq_one_letter_code
_entity_poly.pdbx_strand_id
1 'polypeptide(L)'
;MSLVGIRPAKLEDRSLIRSISERTWPSTYGHIISKEQIDFMLDWMYSDESLAGQFEKGHQFFIAQLNGNDIGFCSVSKSDEGQGDHKLNKLYILPNIQKSGAGTALLFKAIEIAKAAGSTSLFLQVNKHNNAYEFYLKKGFIKESEFKFDIGNGYYMDDYVMRLSF
;
A
#
# COMPACT_ATOMS: atom_id res chain seq x y z
N MET A 1 -22.77 -9.57 11.75
CA MET A 1 -21.56 -9.61 10.93
C MET A 1 -21.19 -8.20 10.50
N SER A 2 -19.97 -7.76 10.84
CA SER A 2 -19.51 -6.43 10.48
C SER A 2 -18.99 -6.41 9.05
N LEU A 3 -19.44 -5.44 8.26
CA LEU A 3 -18.99 -5.26 6.89
C LEU A 3 -17.93 -4.16 6.83
N VAL A 4 -16.89 -4.42 6.04
CA VAL A 4 -15.87 -3.41 5.75
C VAL A 4 -16.39 -2.52 4.63
N GLY A 5 -16.45 -1.21 4.88
CA GLY A 5 -16.76 -0.20 3.87
C GLY A 5 -15.48 0.38 3.30
N ILE A 6 -15.51 0.77 2.04
CA ILE A 6 -14.40 1.43 1.36
C ILE A 6 -14.88 2.79 0.86
N ARG A 7 -14.18 3.85 1.25
CA ARG A 7 -14.48 5.19 0.74
C ARG A 7 -13.26 5.80 0.05
N PRO A 8 -13.47 6.64 -0.98
CA PRO A 8 -12.36 7.40 -1.55
C PRO A 8 -11.80 8.37 -0.50
N ALA A 9 -10.50 8.49 -0.45
CA ALA A 9 -9.84 9.50 0.39
C ALA A 9 -9.70 10.81 -0.39
N LYS A 10 -9.71 11.91 0.35
CA LYS A 10 -9.52 13.26 -0.17
C LYS A 10 -8.22 13.84 0.36
N LEU A 11 -7.81 14.96 -0.20
CA LEU A 11 -6.60 15.67 0.23
C LEU A 11 -6.62 15.95 1.75
N GLU A 12 -7.79 16.21 2.31
CA GLU A 12 -7.97 16.46 3.76
C GLU A 12 -7.66 15.23 4.62
N ASP A 13 -7.64 14.03 4.03
CA ASP A 13 -7.37 12.78 4.75
C ASP A 13 -5.87 12.50 4.94
N ARG A 14 -4.99 13.42 4.55
CA ARG A 14 -3.53 13.20 4.66
C ARG A 14 -3.09 12.86 6.08
N SER A 15 -3.58 13.57 7.07
CA SER A 15 -3.23 13.30 8.46
C SER A 15 -3.72 11.93 8.93
N LEU A 16 -4.89 11.51 8.47
CA LEU A 16 -5.43 10.18 8.76
C LEU A 16 -4.55 9.09 8.14
N ILE A 17 -4.17 9.24 6.89
CA ILE A 17 -3.29 8.30 6.18
C ILE A 17 -1.96 8.18 6.91
N ARG A 18 -1.35 9.30 7.28
CA ARG A 18 -0.11 9.33 8.04
C ARG A 18 -0.27 8.65 9.40
N SER A 19 -1.35 8.94 10.11
CA SER A 19 -1.64 8.33 11.42
C SER A 19 -1.74 6.82 11.34
N ILE A 20 -2.47 6.30 10.36
CA ILE A 20 -2.57 4.84 10.15
C ILE A 20 -1.19 4.25 9.86
N SER A 21 -0.40 4.90 9.02
CA SER A 21 0.94 4.44 8.67
C SER A 21 1.87 4.40 9.89
N GLU A 22 1.85 5.42 10.71
CA GLU A 22 2.66 5.48 11.94
C GLU A 22 2.28 4.39 12.94
N ARG A 23 1.02 3.95 12.92
CA ARG A 23 0.52 2.89 13.79
C ARG A 23 0.73 1.48 13.24
N THR A 24 0.91 1.34 11.93
CA THR A 24 1.10 0.03 11.27
C THR A 24 2.56 -0.32 11.05
N TRP A 25 3.38 0.63 10.65
CA TRP A 25 4.77 0.38 10.25
C TRP A 25 5.63 -0.26 11.32
N PRO A 26 5.60 0.17 12.60
CA PRO A 26 6.41 -0.51 13.62
C PRO A 26 6.07 -1.99 13.77
N SER A 27 4.81 -2.34 13.69
CA SER A 27 4.34 -3.73 13.75
C SER A 27 4.75 -4.54 12.54
N THR A 28 4.66 -3.95 11.36
CA THR A 28 4.97 -4.61 10.09
C THR A 28 6.47 -4.77 9.87
N TYR A 29 7.24 -3.72 10.13
CA TYR A 29 8.65 -3.64 9.76
C TYR A 29 9.64 -3.64 10.92
N GLY A 30 9.17 -3.56 12.17
CA GLY A 30 10.03 -3.44 13.33
C GLY A 30 11.02 -4.57 13.53
N HIS A 31 10.73 -5.75 13.00
CA HIS A 31 11.62 -6.92 13.03
C HIS A 31 12.43 -7.10 11.73
N ILE A 32 12.24 -6.20 10.75
CA ILE A 32 12.88 -6.28 9.43
C ILE A 32 13.94 -5.19 9.26
N ILE A 33 13.59 -3.96 9.65
CA ILE A 33 14.47 -2.78 9.51
C ILE A 33 14.53 -2.02 10.82
N SER A 34 15.52 -1.14 10.96
CA SER A 34 15.70 -0.36 12.18
C SER A 34 14.59 0.68 12.38
N LYS A 35 14.42 1.12 13.63
CA LYS A 35 13.48 2.20 13.94
C LYS A 35 13.86 3.47 13.18
N GLU A 36 15.14 3.76 13.06
CA GLU A 36 15.66 4.93 12.36
C GLU A 36 15.29 4.86 10.86
N GLN A 37 15.36 3.69 10.26
CA GLN A 37 14.96 3.51 8.87
C GLN A 37 13.43 3.64 8.71
N ILE A 38 12.65 3.11 9.65
CA ILE A 38 11.19 3.30 9.64
C ILE A 38 10.85 4.79 9.69
N ASP A 39 11.47 5.53 10.60
CA ASP A 39 11.23 6.97 10.75
C ASP A 39 11.61 7.73 9.48
N PHE A 40 12.73 7.38 8.88
CA PHE A 40 13.19 7.97 7.62
C PHE A 40 12.18 7.73 6.49
N MET A 41 11.70 6.49 6.35
CA MET A 41 10.77 6.12 5.29
C MET A 41 9.39 6.74 5.50
N LEU A 42 8.91 6.80 6.74
CA LEU A 42 7.64 7.45 7.05
C LEU A 42 7.68 8.94 6.71
N ASP A 43 8.77 9.61 7.05
CA ASP A 43 8.91 11.03 6.72
C ASP A 43 9.01 11.25 5.20
N TRP A 44 9.76 10.40 4.52
CA TRP A 44 9.93 10.47 3.08
C TRP A 44 8.61 10.25 2.32
N MET A 45 7.83 9.25 2.70
CA MET A 45 6.64 8.82 1.96
C MET A 45 5.32 9.40 2.48
N TYR A 46 5.27 9.79 3.76
CA TYR A 46 4.01 10.17 4.42
C TYR A 46 4.04 11.56 5.04
N SER A 47 5.05 12.37 4.75
CA SER A 47 4.99 13.78 5.13
C SER A 47 3.79 14.42 4.45
N ASP A 48 3.30 15.50 5.02
CA ASP A 48 2.16 16.24 4.47
C ASP A 48 2.43 16.65 3.02
N GLU A 49 3.64 17.13 2.75
CA GLU A 49 4.10 17.53 1.42
C GLU A 49 4.15 16.34 0.46
N SER A 50 4.70 15.20 0.91
CA SER A 50 4.81 14.00 0.09
C SER A 50 3.45 13.46 -0.30
N LEU A 51 2.52 13.38 0.66
CA LEU A 51 1.15 12.92 0.40
C LEU A 51 0.43 13.86 -0.54
N ALA A 52 0.54 15.18 -0.34
CA ALA A 52 -0.06 16.15 -1.24
C ALA A 52 0.45 15.97 -2.68
N GLY A 53 1.75 15.75 -2.84
CA GLY A 53 2.35 15.49 -4.15
C GLY A 53 1.83 14.21 -4.80
N GLN A 54 1.59 13.17 -4.02
CA GLN A 54 1.03 11.92 -4.53
C GLN A 54 -0.40 12.11 -5.03
N PHE A 55 -1.24 12.82 -4.29
CA PHE A 55 -2.58 13.16 -4.75
C PHE A 55 -2.53 13.99 -6.05
N GLU A 56 -1.64 14.95 -6.12
CA GLU A 56 -1.47 15.79 -7.32
C GLU A 56 -1.06 14.99 -8.55
N LYS A 57 -0.23 13.95 -8.37
CA LYS A 57 0.20 13.05 -9.44
C LYS A 57 -0.87 12.04 -9.86
N GLY A 58 -2.04 12.06 -9.23
CA GLY A 58 -3.13 11.18 -9.57
C GLY A 58 -3.18 9.87 -8.81
N HIS A 59 -2.41 9.72 -7.72
CA HIS A 59 -2.56 8.55 -6.85
C HIS A 59 -3.93 8.59 -6.20
N GLN A 60 -4.67 7.49 -6.28
CA GLN A 60 -5.98 7.36 -5.68
C GLN A 60 -5.86 6.60 -4.36
N PHE A 61 -6.30 7.22 -3.28
CA PHE A 61 -6.28 6.61 -1.96
C PHE A 61 -7.70 6.21 -1.57
N PHE A 62 -7.82 5.08 -0.91
CA PHE A 62 -9.09 4.57 -0.38
C PHE A 62 -8.91 4.21 1.08
N ILE A 63 -9.92 4.52 1.88
CA ILE A 63 -9.94 4.25 3.32
C ILE A 63 -10.88 3.09 3.59
N ALA A 64 -10.42 2.11 4.36
CA ALA A 64 -11.27 1.02 4.83
C ALA A 64 -11.87 1.40 6.18
N GLN A 65 -13.16 1.17 6.35
CA GLN A 65 -13.90 1.47 7.57
C GLN A 65 -14.60 0.23 8.10
N LEU A 66 -14.57 0.07 9.40
CA LEU A 66 -15.25 -1.02 10.09
C LEU A 66 -15.93 -0.45 11.33
N ASN A 67 -17.26 -0.63 11.43
CA ASN A 67 -18.05 -0.12 12.55
C ASN A 67 -17.82 1.38 12.80
N GLY A 68 -17.71 2.18 11.73
CA GLY A 68 -17.52 3.61 11.81
C GLY A 68 -16.09 4.06 12.10
N ASN A 69 -15.13 3.13 12.20
CA ASN A 69 -13.72 3.44 12.44
C ASN A 69 -12.90 3.28 11.17
N ASP A 70 -11.96 4.19 10.96
CA ASP A 70 -11.01 4.11 9.86
C ASP A 70 -9.89 3.16 10.26
N ILE A 71 -9.77 2.03 9.56
CA ILE A 71 -8.90 0.92 9.98
C ILE A 71 -7.75 0.60 9.04
N GLY A 72 -7.73 1.21 7.88
CA GLY A 72 -6.69 0.94 6.90
C GLY A 72 -6.84 1.79 5.66
N PHE A 73 -5.89 1.67 4.76
CA PHE A 73 -5.94 2.39 3.50
C PHE A 73 -5.14 1.68 2.42
N CYS A 74 -5.40 2.03 1.17
CA CYS A 74 -4.54 1.67 0.05
C CYS A 74 -4.34 2.87 -0.87
N SER A 75 -3.33 2.76 -1.73
CA SER A 75 -3.06 3.74 -2.78
C SER A 75 -2.78 3.00 -4.08
N VAL A 76 -3.43 3.42 -5.14
CA VAL A 76 -3.28 2.84 -6.47
C VAL A 76 -3.10 3.95 -7.50
N SER A 77 -2.24 3.73 -8.48
CA SER A 77 -2.01 4.71 -9.55
C SER A 77 -1.62 4.01 -10.84
N LYS A 78 -1.78 4.72 -11.95
CA LYS A 78 -1.27 4.26 -13.24
C LYS A 78 0.25 4.29 -13.20
N SER A 79 0.90 3.24 -13.68
CA SER A 79 2.36 3.17 -13.72
C SER A 79 2.90 3.96 -14.90
N ASP A 80 3.98 4.70 -14.66
CA ASP A 80 4.72 5.40 -15.71
C ASP A 80 5.71 4.48 -16.45
N GLU A 81 6.04 3.33 -15.84
CA GLU A 81 7.10 2.45 -16.32
C GLU A 81 6.62 1.36 -17.28
N GLY A 82 5.34 1.08 -17.33
CA GLY A 82 4.79 0.02 -18.15
C GLY A 82 3.54 0.46 -18.88
N GLN A 83 3.35 -0.07 -20.09
CA GLN A 83 2.12 0.21 -20.84
C GLN A 83 0.99 -0.66 -20.33
N GLY A 84 -0.09 0.00 -19.90
CA GLY A 84 -1.30 -0.69 -19.49
C GLY A 84 -1.23 -1.31 -18.10
N ASP A 85 -0.36 -0.83 -17.24
CA ASP A 85 -0.23 -1.32 -15.87
C ASP A 85 -0.69 -0.29 -14.86
N HIS A 86 -1.26 -0.78 -13.75
CA HIS A 86 -1.45 0.01 -12.54
C HIS A 86 -0.57 -0.55 -11.43
N LYS A 87 -0.23 0.30 -10.47
CA LYS A 87 0.59 -0.07 -9.32
C LYS A 87 -0.22 0.09 -8.04
N LEU A 88 -0.20 -0.94 -7.20
CA LEU A 88 -0.64 -0.83 -5.81
C LEU A 88 0.54 -0.26 -5.01
N ASN A 89 0.47 1.02 -4.68
CA ASN A 89 1.58 1.71 -4.01
C ASN A 89 1.65 1.39 -2.52
N LYS A 90 0.50 1.24 -1.87
CA LYS A 90 0.37 1.10 -0.42
C LYS A 90 -0.88 0.29 -0.10
N LEU A 91 -0.78 -0.59 0.90
CA LEU A 91 -1.93 -1.26 1.50
C LEU A 91 -1.57 -1.62 2.94
N TYR A 92 -2.21 -0.97 3.90
CA TYR A 92 -1.94 -1.17 5.32
C TYR A 92 -3.23 -1.21 6.12
N ILE A 93 -3.29 -2.15 7.08
CA ILE A 93 -4.42 -2.31 8.00
C ILE A 93 -3.87 -2.22 9.42
N LEU A 94 -4.59 -1.56 10.31
CA LEU A 94 -4.19 -1.45 11.71
C LEU A 94 -3.95 -2.85 12.32
N PRO A 95 -2.90 -3.01 13.16
CA PRO A 95 -2.48 -4.34 13.62
C PRO A 95 -3.56 -5.18 14.30
N ASN A 96 -4.44 -4.55 15.05
CA ASN A 96 -5.44 -5.27 15.87
C ASN A 96 -6.64 -5.77 15.07
N ILE A 97 -6.72 -5.44 13.79
CA ILE A 97 -7.90 -5.72 12.95
C ILE A 97 -7.52 -6.30 11.58
N GLN A 98 -6.36 -6.93 11.48
CA GLN A 98 -5.86 -7.46 10.20
C GLN A 98 -6.67 -8.63 9.63
N LYS A 99 -7.46 -9.34 10.45
CA LYS A 99 -8.27 -10.46 9.99
C LYS A 99 -9.72 -10.08 9.71
N SER A 100 -10.01 -8.82 9.54
CA SER A 100 -11.37 -8.31 9.31
C SER A 100 -11.87 -8.46 7.87
N GLY A 101 -10.99 -8.81 6.93
CA GLY A 101 -11.30 -8.79 5.50
C GLY A 101 -11.03 -7.43 4.84
N ALA A 102 -10.52 -6.47 5.60
CA ALA A 102 -10.24 -5.12 5.08
C ALA A 102 -9.15 -5.12 4.01
N GLY A 103 -8.09 -5.93 4.19
CA GLY A 103 -7.02 -6.03 3.20
C GLY A 103 -7.55 -6.54 1.86
N THR A 104 -8.39 -7.55 1.88
CA THR A 104 -9.04 -8.08 0.67
C THR A 104 -9.94 -7.04 0.02
N ALA A 105 -10.73 -6.32 0.82
CA ALA A 105 -11.64 -5.28 0.30
C ALA A 105 -10.86 -4.15 -0.38
N LEU A 106 -9.77 -3.69 0.24
CA LEU A 106 -8.92 -2.65 -0.34
C LEU A 106 -8.22 -3.13 -1.62
N LEU A 107 -7.72 -4.36 -1.61
CA LEU A 107 -7.08 -4.93 -2.80
C LEU A 107 -8.06 -5.04 -3.96
N PHE A 108 -9.28 -5.51 -3.69
CA PHE A 108 -10.32 -5.61 -4.73
C PHE A 108 -10.70 -4.24 -5.28
N LYS A 109 -10.70 -3.21 -4.45
CA LYS A 109 -10.95 -1.84 -4.91
C LYS A 109 -9.83 -1.38 -5.85
N ALA A 110 -8.58 -1.65 -5.53
CA ALA A 110 -7.44 -1.32 -6.39
C ALA A 110 -7.53 -2.05 -7.74
N ILE A 111 -7.90 -3.33 -7.73
CA ILE A 111 -8.09 -4.13 -8.94
C ILE A 111 -9.23 -3.54 -9.79
N GLU A 112 -10.34 -3.19 -9.16
CA GLU A 112 -11.48 -2.55 -9.82
C GLU A 112 -11.06 -1.25 -10.53
N ILE A 113 -10.31 -0.40 -9.85
CA ILE A 113 -9.81 0.86 -10.42
C ILE A 113 -8.90 0.57 -11.63
N ALA A 114 -7.98 -0.37 -11.51
CA ALA A 114 -7.05 -0.73 -12.58
C ALA A 114 -7.81 -1.24 -13.81
N LYS A 115 -8.76 -2.15 -13.62
CA LYS A 115 -9.57 -2.71 -14.71
C LYS A 115 -10.42 -1.65 -15.38
N ALA A 116 -11.08 -0.79 -14.60
CA ALA A 116 -11.92 0.28 -15.12
C ALA A 116 -11.14 1.28 -15.97
N ALA A 117 -9.85 1.46 -15.66
CA ALA A 117 -8.96 2.33 -16.43
C ALA A 117 -8.35 1.64 -17.67
N GLY A 118 -8.70 0.38 -17.92
CA GLY A 118 -8.20 -0.38 -19.07
C GLY A 118 -6.82 -1.01 -18.84
N SER A 119 -6.35 -1.07 -17.62
CA SER A 119 -5.06 -1.69 -17.28
C SER A 119 -5.12 -3.21 -17.48
N THR A 120 -4.01 -3.81 -17.89
CA THR A 120 -3.91 -5.26 -18.11
C THR A 120 -3.36 -5.99 -16.90
N SER A 121 -2.81 -5.27 -15.94
CA SER A 121 -2.27 -5.88 -14.72
C SER A 121 -2.19 -4.88 -13.58
N LEU A 122 -2.08 -5.42 -12.37
CA LEU A 122 -1.74 -4.67 -11.16
C LEU A 122 -0.45 -5.24 -10.60
N PHE A 123 0.55 -4.41 -10.36
CA PHE A 123 1.80 -4.86 -9.75
C PHE A 123 2.07 -4.10 -8.45
N LEU A 124 2.95 -4.65 -7.65
CA LEU A 124 3.34 -4.07 -6.37
C LEU A 124 4.77 -4.46 -6.02
N GLN A 125 5.31 -3.73 -5.06
CA GLN A 125 6.59 -4.06 -4.43
C GLN A 125 6.31 -4.42 -2.98
N VAL A 126 6.88 -5.53 -2.51
CA VAL A 126 6.71 -5.97 -1.13
C VAL A 126 8.05 -6.41 -0.57
N ASN A 127 8.38 -5.99 0.65
CA ASN A 127 9.62 -6.38 1.29
C ASN A 127 9.70 -7.91 1.39
N LYS A 128 10.88 -8.49 1.13
CA LYS A 128 11.10 -9.94 1.14
C LYS A 128 10.71 -10.63 2.45
N HIS A 129 10.77 -9.91 3.55
CA HIS A 129 10.47 -10.46 4.89
C HIS A 129 9.12 -10.05 5.42
N ASN A 130 8.32 -9.33 4.62
CA ASN A 130 6.98 -8.92 4.99
C ASN A 130 6.00 -10.07 4.74
N ASN A 131 5.23 -10.45 5.75
CA ASN A 131 4.23 -11.52 5.66
C ASN A 131 3.15 -11.24 4.62
N ALA A 132 2.98 -10.00 4.20
CA ALA A 132 2.04 -9.64 3.13
C ALA A 132 2.33 -10.37 1.81
N TYR A 133 3.57 -10.81 1.59
CA TYR A 133 3.93 -11.63 0.44
C TYR A 133 3.00 -12.84 0.30
N GLU A 134 2.76 -13.56 1.40
CA GLU A 134 1.85 -14.71 1.40
C GLU A 134 0.40 -14.32 1.10
N PHE A 135 -0.03 -13.18 1.60
CA PHE A 135 -1.36 -12.64 1.30
C PHE A 135 -1.52 -12.43 -0.21
N TYR A 136 -0.54 -11.83 -0.87
CA TYR A 136 -0.61 -11.56 -2.30
C TYR A 136 -0.54 -12.85 -3.12
N LEU A 137 0.28 -13.82 -2.72
CA LEU A 137 0.31 -15.14 -3.38
C LEU A 137 -1.07 -15.79 -3.36
N LYS A 138 -1.76 -15.75 -2.22
CA LYS A 138 -3.10 -16.31 -2.07
C LYS A 138 -4.13 -15.60 -2.93
N LYS A 139 -3.88 -14.34 -3.29
CA LYS A 139 -4.78 -13.56 -4.15
C LYS A 139 -4.47 -13.72 -5.64
N GLY A 140 -3.50 -14.55 -5.98
CA GLY A 140 -3.18 -14.86 -7.37
C GLY A 140 -2.03 -14.06 -7.95
N PHE A 141 -1.36 -13.24 -7.16
CA PHE A 141 -0.15 -12.54 -7.61
C PHE A 141 0.99 -13.54 -7.76
N ILE A 142 1.86 -13.30 -8.71
CA ILE A 142 3.10 -14.07 -8.89
C ILE A 142 4.30 -13.17 -8.60
N LYS A 143 5.38 -13.76 -8.09
CA LYS A 143 6.65 -13.07 -7.95
C LYS A 143 7.30 -12.96 -9.33
N GLU A 144 7.49 -11.74 -9.81
CA GLU A 144 8.05 -11.47 -11.13
C GLU A 144 9.54 -11.25 -11.08
N SER A 145 10.01 -10.52 -10.08
CA SER A 145 11.44 -10.22 -9.91
C SER A 145 11.73 -9.82 -8.47
N GLU A 146 13.01 -9.63 -8.20
CA GLU A 146 13.45 -9.10 -6.90
C GLU A 146 14.63 -8.17 -7.11
N PHE A 147 14.72 -7.15 -6.27
CA PHE A 147 15.84 -6.22 -6.35
C PHE A 147 15.98 -5.40 -5.06
N LYS A 148 17.13 -4.80 -4.91
CA LYS A 148 17.50 -4.02 -3.76
C LYS A 148 17.76 -2.58 -4.20
N PHE A 149 17.02 -1.64 -3.63
CA PHE A 149 17.17 -0.21 -3.92
C PHE A 149 17.91 0.51 -2.83
N ASP A 150 18.79 1.39 -3.22
CA ASP A 150 19.35 2.42 -2.35
C ASP A 150 18.32 3.55 -2.27
N ILE A 151 17.81 3.84 -1.08
CA ILE A 151 16.82 4.91 -0.87
C ILE A 151 17.43 6.15 -0.23
N GLY A 152 18.77 6.19 -0.12
CA GLY A 152 19.49 7.30 0.48
C GLY A 152 19.75 7.08 1.96
N ASN A 153 20.57 7.93 2.53
CA ASN A 153 20.95 7.91 3.95
C ASN A 153 21.53 6.57 4.44
N GLY A 154 22.08 5.76 3.51
CA GLY A 154 22.61 4.44 3.83
C GLY A 154 21.58 3.35 3.98
N TYR A 155 20.32 3.61 3.65
CA TYR A 155 19.22 2.65 3.75
C TYR A 155 18.88 2.01 2.42
N TYR A 156 18.31 0.81 2.49
CA TYR A 156 17.89 0.03 1.31
C TYR A 156 16.49 -0.50 1.47
N MET A 157 15.80 -0.65 0.34
CA MET A 157 14.57 -1.44 0.22
C MET A 157 14.91 -2.72 -0.53
N ASP A 158 14.65 -3.86 0.09
CA ASP A 158 14.96 -5.18 -0.47
C ASP A 158 13.63 -5.90 -0.75
N ASP A 159 13.17 -5.80 -1.99
CA ASP A 159 11.78 -6.09 -2.34
C ASP A 159 11.63 -7.16 -3.41
N TYR A 160 10.49 -7.86 -3.36
CA TYR A 160 9.94 -8.58 -4.50
C TYR A 160 9.01 -7.67 -5.29
N VAL A 161 9.01 -7.83 -6.61
CA VAL A 161 7.96 -7.28 -7.47
C VAL A 161 6.96 -8.41 -7.74
N MET A 162 5.69 -8.15 -7.51
CA MET A 162 4.62 -9.11 -7.72
C MET A 162 3.60 -8.55 -8.69
N ARG A 163 3.00 -9.40 -9.50
CA ARG A 163 2.04 -8.99 -10.53
C ARG A 163 0.83 -9.90 -10.58
N LEU A 164 -0.33 -9.29 -10.76
CA LEU A 164 -1.58 -9.96 -11.07
C LEU A 164 -2.03 -9.50 -12.45
N SER A 165 -2.09 -10.43 -13.40
CA SER A 165 -2.55 -10.15 -14.77
C SER A 165 -4.07 -10.38 -14.85
N PHE A 166 -4.72 -9.52 -15.58
CA PHE A 166 -6.18 -9.58 -15.74
C PHE A 166 -6.60 -10.37 -16.97
#